data_c5f7a7d0ff26544bc1e2c36d87380a01
#
_entry.id   c5f7a7d0ff26544bc1e2c36d87380a01
#
_cell.length_a   1.000
_cell.length_b   1.000
_cell.length_c   1.000
_cell.angle_alpha   90.00
_cell.angle_beta   90.00
_cell.angle_gamma   90.00
#
_symmetry.space_group_name_H-M   'P 1'
#
loop_
_entity.id
_entity.type
_entity.pdbx_description
1 polymer ?
#
loop_
_entity_poly.entity_id
_entity_poly.type
_entity_poly.pdbx_seq_one_letter_code
_entity_poly.pdbx_strand_id
1 'polypeptide(L)'
;MPMTALFAGLTTLDVLHRLDHVPDPGLKVTSTDFTMAAGGPATNAAVTYAALVAATRAPSADAATRARSADEAEADSPAPFPSGEAPTLLTALGEGPVSAFLAADLASAGVRVLDATAPTPPDHPSALGERGAAPASSLHEPAVSSIIEHPSGRMVASTNARMDADPGRVAAELPERVGVVLIDGHNPALAQAALTLGVPEVDGEDPFALLEARPPHLRVLDGGSWKDWLTPLLGLVDVAVVSEDFAPPLLARADGEQVAGFLRGFGITRVVRTRGERPVQYWWDGEAGEVPVREVPDASTMGAGDAFHGAFAWALERAGASDPERLIRFASAVAGVSVSSFGTRQWLASPALAELVRG
;
A
#
# COMPACT_ATOMS: atom_id res chain seq x y z
N MET A 1 15.65 -4.50 -19.01
CA MET A 1 14.23 -4.92 -19.00
C MET A 1 13.56 -4.14 -17.89
N PRO A 2 12.34 -3.63 -18.09
CA PRO A 2 11.62 -2.93 -17.03
C PRO A 2 11.45 -3.84 -15.81
N MET A 3 11.43 -3.25 -14.64
CA MET A 3 11.18 -3.94 -13.37
C MET A 3 9.70 -3.75 -13.00
N THR A 4 9.14 -4.69 -12.24
CA THR A 4 7.81 -4.57 -11.67
C THR A 4 7.90 -4.35 -10.16
N ALA A 5 6.81 -3.91 -9.54
CA ALA A 5 6.69 -3.86 -8.08
C ALA A 5 5.90 -5.08 -7.58
N LEU A 6 6.29 -5.59 -6.40
CA LEU A 6 5.54 -6.62 -5.67
C LEU A 6 4.94 -6.00 -4.41
N PHE A 7 3.62 -6.08 -4.30
CA PHE A 7 2.86 -5.74 -3.11
C PHE A 7 2.39 -7.01 -2.44
N ALA A 8 2.52 -7.12 -1.12
CA ALA A 8 2.10 -8.32 -0.40
C ALA A 8 1.30 -7.95 0.84
N GLY A 9 0.06 -8.43 0.93
CA GLY A 9 -0.78 -8.14 2.08
C GLY A 9 -2.26 -8.38 1.87
N LEU A 10 -3.07 -7.57 2.56
CA LEU A 10 -4.50 -7.74 2.69
C LEU A 10 -5.27 -7.28 1.46
N THR A 11 -6.22 -8.10 1.02
CA THR A 11 -7.30 -7.69 0.14
C THR A 11 -8.64 -7.85 0.86
N THR A 12 -9.48 -6.80 0.80
CA THR A 12 -10.82 -6.77 1.39
C THR A 12 -11.84 -6.36 0.33
N LEU A 13 -13.12 -6.67 0.56
CA LEU A 13 -14.20 -5.94 -0.09
C LEU A 13 -14.51 -4.70 0.77
N ASP A 14 -14.25 -3.51 0.25
CA ASP A 14 -14.66 -2.27 0.88
C ASP A 14 -16.00 -1.82 0.31
N VAL A 15 -16.98 -1.65 1.18
CA VAL A 15 -18.32 -1.14 0.89
C VAL A 15 -18.45 0.23 1.55
N LEU A 16 -18.42 1.28 0.74
CA LEU A 16 -18.41 2.66 1.22
C LEU A 16 -19.76 3.33 1.00
N HIS A 17 -20.26 3.98 2.04
CA HIS A 17 -21.41 4.87 2.01
C HIS A 17 -20.99 6.27 2.45
N ARG A 18 -21.47 7.29 1.77
CA ARG A 18 -21.37 8.68 2.21
C ARG A 18 -22.71 9.16 2.73
N LEU A 19 -22.68 9.86 3.86
CA LEU A 19 -23.82 10.55 4.45
C LEU A 19 -23.54 12.04 4.56
N ASP A 20 -24.56 12.85 4.45
CA ASP A 20 -24.53 14.31 4.68
C ASP A 20 -24.69 14.72 6.14
N HIS A 21 -24.93 13.74 7.02
CA HIS A 21 -25.10 13.94 8.46
C HIS A 21 -24.54 12.76 9.25
N VAL A 22 -24.33 12.96 10.55
CA VAL A 22 -23.98 11.87 11.48
C VAL A 22 -25.22 10.98 11.68
N PRO A 23 -25.14 9.65 11.43
CA PRO A 23 -26.31 8.80 11.56
C PRO A 23 -26.76 8.63 13.01
N ASP A 24 -28.05 8.76 13.26
CA ASP A 24 -28.63 8.43 14.55
C ASP A 24 -28.71 6.92 14.75
N PRO A 25 -28.27 6.40 15.91
CA PRO A 25 -28.37 4.97 16.20
C PRO A 25 -29.85 4.48 16.17
N GLY A 26 -30.08 3.38 15.44
CA GLY A 26 -31.39 2.76 15.35
C GLY A 26 -32.29 3.30 14.24
N LEU A 27 -31.89 4.35 13.53
CA LEU A 27 -32.63 4.87 12.38
C LEU A 27 -32.07 4.36 11.06
N LYS A 28 -32.96 4.14 10.09
CA LYS A 28 -32.55 3.89 8.71
C LYS A 28 -32.12 5.20 8.07
N VAL A 29 -30.94 5.19 7.48
CA VAL A 29 -30.39 6.34 6.74
C VAL A 29 -30.28 5.99 5.26
N THR A 30 -30.29 7.02 4.41
CA THR A 30 -30.07 6.88 2.96
C THR A 30 -28.74 7.53 2.62
N SER A 31 -27.87 6.80 1.93
CA SER A 31 -26.58 7.30 1.50
C SER A 31 -26.75 8.34 0.39
N THR A 32 -25.95 9.39 0.43
CA THR A 32 -25.84 10.38 -0.66
C THR A 32 -24.94 9.88 -1.78
N ASP A 33 -24.00 8.99 -1.47
CA ASP A 33 -23.13 8.33 -2.43
C ASP A 33 -22.78 6.91 -1.96
N PHE A 34 -22.40 6.04 -2.89
CA PHE A 34 -22.09 4.64 -2.63
C PHE A 34 -21.07 4.10 -3.61
N THR A 35 -20.11 3.29 -3.12
CA THR A 35 -19.19 2.55 -3.98
C THR A 35 -18.73 1.26 -3.33
N MET A 36 -18.30 0.30 -4.14
CA MET A 36 -17.63 -0.92 -3.73
C MET A 36 -16.35 -1.09 -4.53
N ALA A 37 -15.29 -1.54 -3.88
CA ALA A 37 -14.00 -1.81 -4.53
C ALA A 37 -13.20 -2.83 -3.73
N ALA A 38 -12.17 -3.40 -4.34
CA ALA A 38 -11.13 -4.08 -3.62
C ALA A 38 -10.40 -3.07 -2.74
N GLY A 39 -10.22 -3.37 -1.46
CA GLY A 39 -9.56 -2.55 -0.46
C GLY A 39 -8.44 -3.32 0.23
N GLY A 40 -7.90 -2.71 1.28
CA GLY A 40 -6.74 -3.17 2.02
C GLY A 40 -5.48 -2.39 1.65
N PRO A 41 -4.54 -2.19 2.59
CA PRO A 41 -3.42 -1.28 2.38
C PRO A 41 -2.54 -1.68 1.18
N ALA A 42 -2.01 -2.90 1.13
CA ALA A 42 -1.21 -3.37 0.00
C ALA A 42 -1.98 -3.34 -1.33
N THR A 43 -3.29 -3.64 -1.30
CA THR A 43 -4.18 -3.62 -2.45
C THR A 43 -4.32 -2.20 -3.02
N ASN A 44 -4.69 -1.23 -2.19
CA ASN A 44 -4.85 0.17 -2.63
C ASN A 44 -3.50 0.78 -3.06
N ALA A 45 -2.40 0.40 -2.40
CA ALA A 45 -1.06 0.80 -2.81
C ALA A 45 -0.70 0.25 -4.20
N ALA A 46 -1.01 -1.03 -4.49
CA ALA A 46 -0.81 -1.64 -5.80
C ALA A 46 -1.66 -0.96 -6.90
N VAL A 47 -2.93 -0.66 -6.60
CA VAL A 47 -3.83 0.07 -7.51
C VAL A 47 -3.29 1.48 -7.81
N THR A 48 -2.80 2.19 -6.80
CA THR A 48 -2.17 3.50 -6.97
C THR A 48 -0.93 3.40 -7.87
N TYR A 49 -0.07 2.44 -7.60
CA TYR A 49 1.11 2.21 -8.44
C TYR A 49 0.73 1.90 -9.89
N ALA A 50 -0.27 1.06 -10.13
CA ALA A 50 -0.78 0.73 -11.46
C ALA A 50 -1.30 1.97 -12.21
N ALA A 51 -2.05 2.84 -11.51
CA ALA A 51 -2.55 4.09 -12.08
C ALA A 51 -1.40 5.03 -12.50
N LEU A 52 -0.35 5.13 -11.70
CA LEU A 52 0.84 5.92 -12.04
C LEU A 52 1.59 5.34 -13.25
N VAL A 53 1.71 4.02 -13.35
CA VAL A 53 2.26 3.36 -14.55
C VAL A 53 1.40 3.66 -15.79
N ALA A 54 0.08 3.62 -15.67
CA ALA A 54 -0.83 3.96 -16.76
C ALA A 54 -0.70 5.44 -17.16
N ALA A 55 -0.58 6.33 -16.18
CA ALA A 55 -0.41 7.77 -16.41
C ALA A 55 0.88 8.11 -17.17
N THR A 56 1.99 7.37 -16.94
CA THR A 56 3.23 7.54 -17.72
C THR A 56 3.10 7.14 -19.18
N ARG A 57 2.17 6.24 -19.50
CA ARG A 57 1.96 5.73 -20.86
C ARG A 57 0.92 6.53 -21.63
N ALA A 58 0.11 7.32 -20.96
CA ALA A 58 -0.93 8.14 -21.59
C ALA A 58 -0.29 9.20 -22.51
N PRO A 59 -0.73 9.32 -23.79
CA PRO A 59 -0.24 10.37 -24.68
C PRO A 59 -0.56 11.74 -24.08
N SER A 60 0.41 12.67 -24.10
CA SER A 60 0.14 14.02 -23.67
C SER A 60 -0.89 14.68 -24.62
N ALA A 61 -1.94 15.27 -24.07
CA ALA A 61 -2.90 16.05 -24.86
C ALA A 61 -2.22 17.17 -25.67
N ASP A 62 -1.02 17.59 -25.27
CA ASP A 62 -0.21 18.65 -25.90
C ASP A 62 0.88 18.15 -26.85
N ALA A 63 1.07 16.84 -27.04
CA ALA A 63 2.09 16.36 -27.98
C ALA A 63 1.88 16.87 -29.41
N ALA A 64 0.63 17.14 -29.80
CA ALA A 64 0.30 17.76 -31.09
C ALA A 64 0.58 19.27 -31.14
N THR A 65 0.58 19.96 -30.01
CA THR A 65 0.77 21.43 -29.91
C THR A 65 2.23 21.80 -29.63
N ARG A 66 2.97 20.99 -28.86
CA ARG A 66 4.39 21.25 -28.51
C ARG A 66 5.39 20.99 -29.63
N ALA A 67 5.00 20.24 -30.67
CA ALA A 67 5.85 20.08 -31.85
C ALA A 67 6.08 21.41 -32.63
N ARG A 68 5.47 22.53 -32.19
CA ARG A 68 5.57 23.85 -32.83
C ARG A 68 6.25 24.93 -32.02
N SER A 69 6.65 24.68 -30.76
CA SER A 69 7.27 25.71 -29.89
C SER A 69 8.34 25.11 -28.98
N ALA A 70 9.31 24.40 -29.55
CA ALA A 70 10.51 24.00 -28.85
C ALA A 70 11.58 25.08 -29.04
N ASP A 71 11.46 26.17 -28.32
CA ASP A 71 12.56 27.05 -27.95
C ASP A 71 12.10 27.90 -26.75
N GLU A 72 12.92 27.94 -25.70
CA GLU A 72 12.76 28.76 -24.51
C GLU A 72 11.72 28.27 -23.45
N ALA A 73 12.14 27.41 -22.54
CA ALA A 73 11.93 27.48 -21.10
C ALA A 73 12.24 26.15 -20.41
N GLU A 74 13.50 25.90 -20.15
CA GLU A 74 13.91 24.71 -19.42
C GLU A 74 15.07 25.02 -18.49
N ALA A 75 14.80 25.23 -17.21
CA ALA A 75 15.87 25.30 -16.24
C ALA A 75 15.56 24.80 -14.84
N ASP A 76 14.33 24.36 -14.48
CA ASP A 76 14.08 23.95 -13.09
C ASP A 76 12.97 22.91 -12.86
N SER A 77 12.56 22.14 -13.86
CA SER A 77 11.64 21.03 -13.65
C SER A 77 12.44 19.74 -13.46
N PRO A 78 12.19 18.96 -12.38
CA PRO A 78 12.84 17.66 -12.22
C PRO A 78 12.48 16.75 -13.39
N ALA A 79 13.47 15.97 -13.88
CA ALA A 79 13.28 15.06 -15.00
C ALA A 79 12.09 14.11 -14.72
N PRO A 80 11.25 13.80 -15.75
CA PRO A 80 10.12 12.90 -15.59
C PRO A 80 10.57 11.48 -15.19
N PHE A 81 9.70 10.77 -14.47
CA PHE A 81 9.98 9.40 -14.07
C PHE A 81 9.88 8.45 -15.28
N PRO A 82 10.76 7.43 -15.39
CA PRO A 82 10.69 6.45 -16.47
C PRO A 82 9.44 5.56 -16.33
N SER A 83 8.95 5.00 -17.46
CA SER A 83 7.83 4.05 -17.48
C SER A 83 8.20 2.72 -16.80
N GLY A 84 7.23 2.09 -16.13
CA GLY A 84 7.37 0.80 -15.46
C GLY A 84 6.41 -0.27 -15.97
N GLU A 85 6.48 -1.46 -15.38
CA GLU A 85 5.53 -2.55 -15.63
C GLU A 85 4.37 -2.53 -14.62
N ALA A 86 3.28 -3.25 -14.95
CA ALA A 86 2.15 -3.44 -14.04
C ALA A 86 2.60 -4.10 -12.73
N PRO A 87 2.09 -3.66 -11.58
CA PRO A 87 2.44 -4.26 -10.29
C PRO A 87 1.82 -5.64 -10.13
N THR A 88 2.47 -6.46 -9.30
CA THR A 88 1.94 -7.74 -8.84
C THR A 88 1.49 -7.61 -7.38
N LEU A 89 0.29 -8.09 -7.07
CA LEU A 89 -0.24 -8.19 -5.72
C LEU A 89 -0.27 -9.66 -5.28
N LEU A 90 0.51 -10.00 -4.27
CA LEU A 90 0.50 -11.28 -3.58
C LEU A 90 -0.46 -11.18 -2.39
N THR A 91 -1.57 -11.91 -2.44
CA THR A 91 -2.63 -11.81 -1.43
C THR A 91 -3.37 -13.13 -1.26
N ALA A 92 -4.33 -13.19 -0.35
CA ALA A 92 -5.28 -14.28 -0.23
C ALA A 92 -6.68 -13.73 -0.57
N LEU A 93 -7.25 -14.20 -1.68
CA LEU A 93 -8.59 -13.81 -2.13
C LEU A 93 -9.66 -14.83 -1.74
N GLY A 94 -9.30 -16.10 -1.67
CA GLY A 94 -10.25 -17.19 -1.47
C GLY A 94 -11.12 -17.47 -2.68
N GLU A 95 -12.26 -18.07 -2.43
CA GLU A 95 -13.20 -18.51 -3.45
C GLU A 95 -14.58 -17.85 -3.28
N GLY A 96 -15.35 -17.81 -4.34
CA GLY A 96 -16.73 -17.33 -4.31
C GLY A 96 -17.00 -16.02 -5.04
N PRO A 97 -18.24 -15.52 -4.97
CA PRO A 97 -18.64 -14.33 -5.73
C PRO A 97 -17.89 -13.06 -5.34
N VAL A 98 -17.56 -12.90 -4.04
CA VAL A 98 -16.80 -11.73 -3.55
C VAL A 98 -15.38 -11.79 -4.09
N SER A 99 -14.71 -12.93 -4.04
CA SER A 99 -13.36 -13.13 -4.59
C SER A 99 -13.33 -12.84 -6.09
N ALA A 100 -14.34 -13.32 -6.85
CA ALA A 100 -14.44 -13.04 -8.27
C ALA A 100 -14.61 -11.54 -8.57
N PHE A 101 -15.41 -10.84 -7.77
CA PHE A 101 -15.56 -9.37 -7.88
C PHE A 101 -14.23 -8.66 -7.63
N LEU A 102 -13.51 -9.03 -6.55
CA LEU A 102 -12.23 -8.42 -6.20
C LEU A 102 -11.18 -8.66 -7.28
N ALA A 103 -11.09 -9.88 -7.81
CA ALA A 103 -10.18 -10.20 -8.91
C ALA A 103 -10.48 -9.37 -10.18
N ALA A 104 -11.76 -9.19 -10.52
CA ALA A 104 -12.18 -8.39 -11.66
C ALA A 104 -11.88 -6.89 -11.45
N ASP A 105 -12.14 -6.33 -10.27
CA ASP A 105 -11.82 -4.93 -9.92
C ASP A 105 -10.31 -4.67 -10.03
N LEU A 106 -9.49 -5.54 -9.47
CA LEU A 106 -8.03 -5.44 -9.51
C LEU A 106 -7.48 -5.57 -10.94
N ALA A 107 -7.99 -6.51 -11.70
CA ALA A 107 -7.61 -6.66 -13.12
C ALA A 107 -7.96 -5.40 -13.94
N SER A 108 -9.14 -4.80 -13.70
CA SER A 108 -9.57 -3.55 -14.34
C SER A 108 -8.68 -2.37 -13.96
N ALA A 109 -8.13 -2.38 -12.74
CA ALA A 109 -7.17 -1.39 -12.26
C ALA A 109 -5.72 -1.64 -12.76
N GLY A 110 -5.49 -2.69 -13.54
CA GLY A 110 -4.16 -3.02 -14.08
C GLY A 110 -3.21 -3.69 -13.09
N VAL A 111 -3.73 -4.33 -12.06
CA VAL A 111 -2.96 -5.09 -11.06
C VAL A 111 -2.98 -6.58 -11.40
N ARG A 112 -1.81 -7.21 -11.48
CA ARG A 112 -1.71 -8.67 -11.58
C ARG A 112 -1.84 -9.26 -10.17
N VAL A 113 -2.81 -10.16 -9.98
CA VAL A 113 -3.04 -10.82 -8.69
C VAL A 113 -2.43 -12.21 -8.68
N LEU A 114 -1.72 -12.55 -7.60
CA LEU A 114 -1.30 -13.89 -7.23
C LEU A 114 -2.05 -14.29 -5.96
N ASP A 115 -3.00 -15.20 -6.11
CA ASP A 115 -3.82 -15.69 -5.00
C ASP A 115 -3.11 -16.86 -4.30
N ALA A 116 -2.57 -16.55 -3.15
CA ALA A 116 -1.89 -17.49 -2.27
C ALA A 116 -2.80 -18.04 -1.15
N THR A 117 -4.11 -18.07 -1.34
CA THR A 117 -5.03 -18.64 -0.33
C THR A 117 -4.61 -20.07 0.03
N ALA A 118 -4.42 -20.34 1.32
CA ALA A 118 -4.09 -21.67 1.79
C ALA A 118 -5.27 -22.63 1.58
N PRO A 119 -5.02 -23.90 1.24
CA PRO A 119 -6.09 -24.89 1.12
C PRO A 119 -6.72 -25.16 2.49
N THR A 120 -8.04 -25.41 2.51
CA THR A 120 -8.71 -25.87 3.74
C THR A 120 -8.13 -27.21 4.16
N PRO A 121 -7.66 -27.37 5.41
CA PRO A 121 -7.36 -28.69 5.93
C PRO A 121 -8.61 -29.58 5.87
N PRO A 122 -8.50 -30.83 5.40
CA PRO A 122 -9.66 -31.72 5.27
C PRO A 122 -10.35 -32.08 6.59
N ASP A 123 -9.72 -31.83 7.73
CA ASP A 123 -10.19 -32.17 9.08
C ASP A 123 -10.31 -30.96 10.00
N HIS A 124 -10.70 -29.80 9.49
CA HIS A 124 -11.05 -28.69 10.40
C HIS A 124 -12.40 -29.08 11.06
N PRO A 125 -12.43 -29.52 12.34
CA PRO A 125 -13.68 -29.73 13.02
C PRO A 125 -14.36 -28.36 13.02
N SER A 126 -15.57 -28.28 12.47
CA SER A 126 -16.44 -27.11 12.68
C SER A 126 -16.42 -26.85 14.19
N ALA A 127 -15.78 -25.75 14.59
CA ALA A 127 -15.66 -25.38 15.99
C ALA A 127 -17.05 -25.03 16.52
N LEU A 128 -17.79 -26.07 16.84
CA LEU A 128 -18.99 -25.99 17.65
C LEU A 128 -18.51 -25.67 19.05
N GLY A 129 -18.55 -24.41 19.43
CA GLY A 129 -18.58 -24.12 20.84
C GLY A 129 -17.88 -22.88 21.38
N GLU A 130 -17.02 -22.19 20.66
CA GLU A 130 -16.47 -20.93 21.17
C GLU A 130 -17.26 -19.75 20.64
N ARG A 131 -17.86 -18.96 21.56
CA ARG A 131 -18.57 -17.74 21.21
C ARG A 131 -17.61 -16.75 20.55
N GLY A 132 -17.77 -16.53 19.25
CA GLY A 132 -16.95 -15.63 18.46
C GLY A 132 -16.16 -16.28 17.31
N ALA A 133 -16.15 -17.62 17.18
CA ALA A 133 -15.57 -18.25 16.01
C ALA A 133 -16.47 -18.02 14.78
N ALA A 134 -15.87 -17.58 13.68
CA ALA A 134 -16.58 -17.47 12.41
C ALA A 134 -17.05 -18.85 11.93
N PRO A 135 -18.22 -18.95 11.26
CA PRO A 135 -18.65 -20.22 10.68
C PRO A 135 -17.63 -20.73 9.65
N ALA A 136 -17.45 -22.05 9.55
CA ALA A 136 -16.46 -22.68 8.66
C ALA A 136 -16.56 -22.21 7.19
N SER A 137 -17.76 -21.85 6.73
CA SER A 137 -17.99 -21.29 5.37
C SER A 137 -17.36 -19.90 5.15
N SER A 138 -17.00 -19.16 6.21
CA SER A 138 -16.40 -17.81 6.10
C SER A 138 -14.86 -17.81 6.08
N LEU A 139 -14.23 -18.96 6.25
CA LEU A 139 -12.75 -19.09 6.27
C LEU A 139 -12.11 -18.97 4.89
N HIS A 140 -12.90 -19.04 3.82
CA HIS A 140 -12.45 -18.91 2.43
C HIS A 140 -12.98 -17.66 1.74
N GLU A 141 -13.72 -16.82 2.45
CA GLU A 141 -14.22 -15.58 1.91
C GLU A 141 -13.30 -14.42 2.31
N PRO A 142 -13.07 -13.47 1.39
CA PRO A 142 -12.28 -12.26 1.70
C PRO A 142 -12.88 -11.49 2.87
N ALA A 143 -12.05 -10.71 3.53
CA ALA A 143 -12.54 -9.77 4.52
C ALA A 143 -13.46 -8.74 3.87
N VAL A 144 -14.46 -8.27 4.63
CA VAL A 144 -15.40 -7.24 4.21
C VAL A 144 -15.33 -6.09 5.21
N SER A 145 -15.21 -4.87 4.69
CA SER A 145 -15.26 -3.63 5.47
C SER A 145 -16.47 -2.82 5.02
N SER A 146 -17.39 -2.57 5.94
CA SER A 146 -18.48 -1.62 5.76
C SER A 146 -18.05 -0.27 6.33
N ILE A 147 -18.01 0.75 5.48
CA ILE A 147 -17.47 2.06 5.81
C ILE A 147 -18.55 3.11 5.58
N ILE A 148 -18.79 3.92 6.61
CA ILE A 148 -19.71 5.05 6.55
C ILE A 148 -18.91 6.32 6.78
N GLU A 149 -18.79 7.14 5.73
CA GLU A 149 -18.21 8.48 5.80
C GLU A 149 -19.32 9.51 6.08
N HIS A 150 -19.09 10.41 7.03
CA HIS A 150 -19.99 11.49 7.39
C HIS A 150 -19.22 12.74 7.81
N PRO A 151 -19.84 13.94 7.93
CA PRO A 151 -19.12 15.21 8.14
C PRO A 151 -18.21 15.26 9.37
N SER A 152 -18.44 14.44 10.39
CA SER A 152 -17.61 14.41 11.60
C SER A 152 -16.54 13.31 11.59
N GLY A 153 -16.39 12.55 10.48
CA GLY A 153 -15.41 11.47 10.37
C GLY A 153 -15.95 10.24 9.66
N ARG A 154 -15.49 9.07 10.09
CA ARG A 154 -15.92 7.79 9.50
C ARG A 154 -16.13 6.73 10.56
N MET A 155 -17.05 5.81 10.28
CA MET A 155 -17.24 4.57 11.03
C MET A 155 -16.85 3.40 10.14
N VAL A 156 -16.08 2.45 10.68
CA VAL A 156 -15.65 1.26 9.96
C VAL A 156 -16.01 0.02 10.77
N ALA A 157 -16.71 -0.91 10.14
CA ALA A 157 -16.93 -2.26 10.64
C ALA A 157 -16.25 -3.25 9.68
N SER A 158 -15.18 -3.90 10.13
CA SER A 158 -14.40 -4.83 9.32
C SER A 158 -14.38 -6.22 9.94
N THR A 159 -14.39 -7.22 9.09
CA THR A 159 -14.15 -8.61 9.52
C THR A 159 -12.67 -8.91 9.71
N ASN A 160 -11.78 -7.97 9.38
CA ASN A 160 -10.33 -8.10 9.36
C ASN A 160 -9.80 -9.27 8.48
N ALA A 161 -8.48 -9.38 8.39
CA ALA A 161 -7.86 -10.52 7.70
C ALA A 161 -8.22 -11.85 8.41
N ARG A 162 -8.74 -12.80 7.64
CA ARG A 162 -9.24 -14.08 8.16
C ARG A 162 -8.63 -15.27 7.46
N MET A 163 -8.11 -15.09 6.26
CA MET A 163 -7.61 -16.18 5.45
C MET A 163 -6.15 -16.43 5.73
N ASP A 164 -5.81 -17.70 5.90
CA ASP A 164 -4.43 -18.15 5.87
C ASP A 164 -3.90 -18.12 4.44
N ALA A 165 -2.61 -17.87 4.30
CA ALA A 165 -1.94 -17.86 3.01
C ALA A 165 -0.80 -18.89 2.96
N ASP A 166 -0.66 -19.51 1.80
CA ASP A 166 0.44 -20.38 1.44
C ASP A 166 1.13 -19.84 0.17
N PRO A 167 2.13 -18.95 0.30
CA PRO A 167 2.85 -18.40 -0.84
C PRO A 167 3.57 -19.45 -1.69
N GLY A 168 3.85 -20.63 -1.15
CA GLY A 168 4.45 -21.72 -1.90
C GLY A 168 3.62 -22.16 -3.12
N ARG A 169 2.31 -21.99 -3.07
CA ARG A 169 1.40 -22.33 -4.16
C ARG A 169 1.63 -21.49 -5.43
N VAL A 170 2.08 -20.27 -5.29
CA VAL A 170 2.30 -19.31 -6.37
C VAL A 170 3.78 -18.94 -6.53
N ALA A 171 4.68 -19.67 -5.88
CA ALA A 171 6.11 -19.36 -5.88
C ALA A 171 6.71 -19.29 -7.28
N ALA A 172 6.28 -20.20 -8.18
CA ALA A 172 6.73 -20.23 -9.58
C ALA A 172 6.20 -19.06 -10.43
N GLU A 173 5.19 -18.34 -9.94
CA GLU A 173 4.54 -17.22 -10.63
C GLU A 173 5.03 -15.87 -10.12
N LEU A 174 5.81 -15.85 -9.02
CA LEU A 174 6.41 -14.63 -8.51
C LEU A 174 7.32 -13.99 -9.56
N PRO A 175 7.37 -12.66 -9.66
CA PRO A 175 8.19 -11.99 -10.64
C PRO A 175 9.68 -12.22 -10.38
N GLU A 176 10.43 -12.62 -11.40
CA GLU A 176 11.88 -12.85 -11.29
C GLU A 176 12.68 -11.56 -11.02
N ARG A 177 12.15 -10.43 -11.45
CA ARG A 177 12.81 -9.11 -11.32
C ARG A 177 11.84 -8.10 -10.73
N VAL A 178 12.17 -7.66 -9.55
CA VAL A 178 11.40 -6.70 -8.76
C VAL A 178 12.26 -5.47 -8.48
N GLY A 179 11.71 -4.28 -8.64
CA GLY A 179 12.37 -3.02 -8.31
C GLY A 179 12.10 -2.58 -6.87
N VAL A 180 10.90 -2.87 -6.39
CA VAL A 180 10.46 -2.57 -5.01
C VAL A 180 9.50 -3.64 -4.53
N VAL A 181 9.62 -4.00 -3.26
CA VAL A 181 8.65 -4.83 -2.52
C VAL A 181 7.99 -3.97 -1.46
N LEU A 182 6.66 -4.05 -1.33
CA LEU A 182 5.92 -3.41 -0.24
C LEU A 182 5.07 -4.44 0.49
N ILE A 183 5.15 -4.43 1.82
CA ILE A 183 4.30 -5.25 2.71
C ILE A 183 3.45 -4.36 3.61
N ASP A 184 2.21 -4.78 3.93
CA ASP A 184 1.27 -4.00 4.76
C ASP A 184 1.10 -4.50 6.20
N GLY A 185 1.82 -5.53 6.57
CA GLY A 185 1.74 -6.04 7.95
C GLY A 185 0.43 -6.77 8.32
N HIS A 186 -0.38 -7.22 7.36
CA HIS A 186 -1.64 -7.94 7.65
C HIS A 186 -1.55 -9.47 7.53
N ASN A 187 -0.58 -10.01 6.81
CA ASN A 187 -0.40 -11.45 6.67
C ASN A 187 1.08 -11.84 6.80
N PRO A 188 1.47 -12.54 7.87
CA PRO A 188 2.86 -12.92 8.13
C PRO A 188 3.51 -13.74 7.02
N ALA A 189 2.78 -14.72 6.47
CA ALA A 189 3.32 -15.63 5.45
C ALA A 189 3.59 -14.89 4.14
N LEU A 190 2.66 -14.02 3.71
CA LEU A 190 2.83 -13.19 2.52
C LEU A 190 4.00 -12.21 2.70
N ALA A 191 4.06 -11.56 3.87
CA ALA A 191 5.13 -10.61 4.18
C ALA A 191 6.51 -11.27 4.17
N GLN A 192 6.64 -12.45 4.79
CA GLN A 192 7.89 -13.20 4.81
C GLN A 192 8.31 -13.60 3.39
N ALA A 193 7.40 -14.17 2.59
CA ALA A 193 7.70 -14.58 1.22
C ALA A 193 8.14 -13.41 0.35
N ALA A 194 7.47 -12.26 0.47
CA ALA A 194 7.81 -11.06 -0.29
C ALA A 194 9.17 -10.47 0.14
N LEU A 195 9.45 -10.37 1.45
CA LEU A 195 10.69 -9.80 1.97
C LEU A 195 11.92 -10.68 1.70
N THR A 196 11.73 -12.00 1.53
CA THR A 196 12.82 -12.94 1.20
C THR A 196 12.98 -13.19 -0.28
N LEU A 197 12.12 -12.62 -1.12
CA LEU A 197 12.22 -12.75 -2.59
C LEU A 197 13.57 -12.25 -3.09
N GLY A 198 14.26 -13.06 -3.90
CA GLY A 198 15.54 -12.68 -4.51
C GLY A 198 16.72 -12.55 -3.54
N VAL A 199 16.55 -12.96 -2.29
CA VAL A 199 17.69 -13.14 -1.37
C VAL A 199 18.50 -14.34 -1.89
N PRO A 200 19.81 -14.17 -2.18
CA PRO A 200 20.62 -15.27 -2.64
C PRO A 200 20.63 -16.45 -1.66
N GLU A 201 20.56 -17.67 -2.17
CA GLU A 201 20.84 -18.85 -1.34
C GLU A 201 22.32 -18.78 -0.91
N VAL A 202 22.56 -18.81 0.38
CA VAL A 202 23.89 -18.80 0.96
C VAL A 202 24.19 -20.21 1.45
N ASP A 203 25.28 -20.79 0.98
CA ASP A 203 25.75 -22.08 1.49
C ASP A 203 25.95 -21.99 3.01
N GLY A 204 25.33 -22.92 3.74
CA GLY A 204 25.07 -22.84 5.18
C GLY A 204 26.30 -22.90 6.11
N GLU A 205 27.52 -22.68 5.64
CA GLU A 205 28.74 -22.66 6.45
C GLU A 205 29.05 -21.30 7.08
N ASP A 206 28.50 -20.19 6.53
CA ASP A 206 28.69 -18.84 7.08
C ASP A 206 27.37 -18.22 7.55
N PRO A 207 27.08 -18.21 8.86
CA PRO A 207 25.87 -17.60 9.38
C PRO A 207 25.82 -16.05 9.20
N PHE A 208 26.95 -15.39 8.95
CA PHE A 208 26.99 -13.95 8.68
C PHE A 208 26.64 -13.63 7.22
N ALA A 209 26.92 -14.53 6.28
CA ALA A 209 26.59 -14.34 4.88
C ALA A 209 25.05 -14.18 4.65
N LEU A 210 24.21 -14.84 5.44
CA LEU A 210 22.74 -14.64 5.42
C LEU A 210 22.33 -13.25 5.87
N LEU A 211 23.05 -12.65 6.81
CA LEU A 211 22.76 -11.29 7.28
C LEU A 211 23.24 -10.24 6.27
N GLU A 212 24.24 -10.54 5.48
CA GLU A 212 24.78 -9.67 4.45
C GLU A 212 24.07 -9.84 3.09
N ALA A 213 23.39 -10.97 2.88
CA ALA A 213 22.67 -11.24 1.65
C ALA A 213 21.47 -10.29 1.49
N ARG A 214 21.60 -9.32 0.60
CA ARG A 214 20.56 -8.36 0.26
C ARG A 214 20.03 -8.62 -1.14
N PRO A 215 18.70 -8.59 -1.35
CA PRO A 215 18.14 -8.62 -2.69
C PRO A 215 18.46 -7.31 -3.43
N PRO A 216 18.42 -7.32 -4.77
CA PRO A 216 18.74 -6.13 -5.58
C PRO A 216 17.66 -5.04 -5.53
N HIS A 217 16.55 -5.25 -4.83
CA HIS A 217 15.42 -4.33 -4.70
C HIS A 217 15.26 -3.82 -3.25
N LEU A 218 14.56 -2.72 -3.09
CA LEU A 218 14.23 -2.16 -1.77
C LEU A 218 12.93 -2.76 -1.23
N ARG A 219 12.93 -3.01 0.09
CA ARG A 219 11.81 -3.60 0.82
C ARG A 219 11.20 -2.54 1.73
N VAL A 220 9.93 -2.22 1.47
CA VAL A 220 9.17 -1.16 2.12
C VAL A 220 8.13 -1.76 3.05
N LEU A 221 8.08 -1.29 4.29
CA LEU A 221 7.00 -1.57 5.23
C LEU A 221 5.98 -0.44 5.17
N ASP A 222 4.72 -0.78 4.88
CA ASP A 222 3.55 0.03 5.21
C ASP A 222 3.16 -0.26 6.66
N GLY A 223 3.53 0.67 7.55
CA GLY A 223 3.32 0.57 8.99
C GLY A 223 2.10 1.39 9.45
N GLY A 224 0.87 0.99 9.12
CA GLY A 224 -0.34 1.67 9.61
C GLY A 224 -0.44 1.58 11.14
N SER A 225 -0.54 0.37 11.69
CA SER A 225 -0.52 0.12 13.14
C SER A 225 0.44 -1.01 13.49
N TRP A 226 0.99 -0.98 14.71
CA TRP A 226 1.88 -2.04 15.17
C TRP A 226 1.21 -3.41 15.18
N LYS A 227 1.97 -4.42 14.78
CA LYS A 227 1.64 -5.85 14.90
C LYS A 227 2.84 -6.59 15.48
N ASP A 228 2.64 -7.35 16.56
CA ASP A 228 3.75 -8.01 17.29
C ASP A 228 4.56 -8.97 16.42
N TRP A 229 3.92 -9.62 15.47
CA TRP A 229 4.56 -10.54 14.54
C TRP A 229 5.49 -9.88 13.50
N LEU A 230 5.45 -8.54 13.37
CA LEU A 230 6.41 -7.80 12.53
C LEU A 230 7.84 -7.85 13.07
N THR A 231 8.00 -8.00 14.39
CA THR A 231 9.32 -7.91 15.06
C THR A 231 10.40 -8.77 14.38
N PRO A 232 10.19 -10.06 14.10
CA PRO A 232 11.23 -10.89 13.46
C PRO A 232 11.51 -10.51 12.00
N LEU A 233 10.62 -9.77 11.34
CA LEU A 233 10.75 -9.37 9.94
C LEU A 233 11.37 -7.98 9.76
N LEU A 234 11.43 -7.17 10.82
CA LEU A 234 11.93 -5.79 10.72
C LEU A 234 13.37 -5.72 10.20
N GLY A 235 14.22 -6.68 10.56
CA GLY A 235 15.60 -6.77 10.04
C GLY A 235 15.71 -6.99 8.52
N LEU A 236 14.61 -7.36 7.87
CA LEU A 236 14.54 -7.51 6.40
C LEU A 236 14.03 -6.25 5.69
N VAL A 237 13.54 -5.24 6.41
CA VAL A 237 12.99 -4.00 5.86
C VAL A 237 14.11 -2.99 5.60
N ASP A 238 14.09 -2.32 4.45
CA ASP A 238 15.06 -1.29 4.07
C ASP A 238 14.50 0.13 4.29
N VAL A 239 13.18 0.30 4.14
CA VAL A 239 12.47 1.57 4.32
C VAL A 239 11.18 1.33 5.08
N ALA A 240 10.94 2.06 6.17
CA ALA A 240 9.68 2.03 6.89
C ALA A 240 8.89 3.31 6.63
N VAL A 241 7.71 3.19 6.04
CA VAL A 241 6.73 4.27 5.91
C VAL A 241 5.61 3.98 6.90
N VAL A 242 5.57 4.73 8.00
CA VAL A 242 4.67 4.45 9.12
C VAL A 242 3.70 5.60 9.35
N SER A 243 2.53 5.29 9.90
CA SER A 243 1.59 6.32 10.34
C SER A 243 1.94 6.82 11.75
N GLU A 244 1.27 7.86 12.20
CA GLU A 244 1.38 8.32 13.60
C GLU A 244 0.82 7.31 14.60
N ASP A 245 -0.04 6.39 14.15
CA ASP A 245 -0.61 5.32 14.97
C ASP A 245 0.32 4.09 15.10
N PHE A 246 1.44 4.09 14.38
CA PHE A 246 2.43 3.03 14.50
C PHE A 246 3.21 3.19 15.81
N ALA A 247 2.76 2.47 16.83
CA ALA A 247 3.33 2.54 18.17
C ALA A 247 3.70 1.13 18.68
N PRO A 248 4.99 0.75 18.64
CA PRO A 248 5.45 -0.47 19.31
C PRO A 248 5.09 -0.46 20.80
N PRO A 249 4.84 -1.61 21.45
CA PRO A 249 4.26 -1.69 22.79
C PRO A 249 4.98 -0.85 23.86
N LEU A 250 6.30 -0.73 23.77
CA LEU A 250 7.12 0.07 24.71
C LEU A 250 7.10 1.57 24.39
N LEU A 251 6.56 1.95 23.24
CA LEU A 251 6.57 3.30 22.70
C LEU A 251 5.14 3.83 22.46
N ALA A 252 4.14 3.28 23.14
CA ALA A 252 2.76 3.76 23.05
C ALA A 252 2.69 5.27 23.31
N ARG A 253 2.21 6.06 22.35
CA ARG A 253 2.26 7.52 22.29
C ARG A 253 3.65 8.11 22.08
N ALA A 254 4.60 7.33 21.57
CA ALA A 254 5.94 7.81 21.25
C ALA A 254 5.88 8.92 20.17
N ASP A 255 6.80 9.87 20.28
CA ASP A 255 7.06 10.82 19.21
C ASP A 255 7.78 10.16 18.02
N GLY A 256 7.94 10.90 16.93
CA GLY A 256 8.56 10.35 15.73
C GLY A 256 10.01 9.93 15.90
N GLU A 257 10.79 10.66 16.73
CA GLU A 257 12.19 10.32 16.99
C GLU A 257 12.32 8.99 17.75
N GLN A 258 11.44 8.72 18.70
CA GLN A 258 11.43 7.45 19.43
C GLN A 258 11.07 6.29 18.50
N VAL A 259 10.09 6.46 17.61
CA VAL A 259 9.72 5.44 16.61
C VAL A 259 10.88 5.20 15.63
N ALA A 260 11.50 6.26 15.11
CA ALA A 260 12.66 6.14 14.23
C ALA A 260 13.86 5.49 14.95
N GLY A 261 14.09 5.85 16.21
CA GLY A 261 15.12 5.23 17.06
C GLY A 261 14.90 3.74 17.29
N PHE A 262 13.65 3.33 17.54
CA PHE A 262 13.27 1.92 17.67
C PHE A 262 13.54 1.15 16.36
N LEU A 263 13.09 1.67 15.22
CA LEU A 263 13.29 1.03 13.92
C LEU A 263 14.79 0.96 13.55
N ARG A 264 15.56 1.98 13.90
CA ARG A 264 17.02 1.99 13.70
C ARG A 264 17.70 0.85 14.48
N GLY A 265 17.14 0.44 15.62
CA GLY A 265 17.61 -0.74 16.37
C GLY A 265 17.53 -2.06 15.58
N PHE A 266 16.71 -2.13 14.56
CA PHE A 266 16.61 -3.25 13.61
C PHE A 266 17.38 -3.02 12.29
N GLY A 267 18.17 -1.93 12.20
CA GLY A 267 18.94 -1.58 11.01
C GLY A 267 18.18 -0.75 9.99
N ILE A 268 16.95 -0.33 10.28
CA ILE A 268 16.14 0.52 9.37
C ILE A 268 16.56 1.98 9.59
N THR A 269 17.38 2.51 8.68
CA THR A 269 17.88 3.90 8.74
C THR A 269 17.02 4.88 7.96
N ARG A 270 16.02 4.38 7.22
CA ARG A 270 15.14 5.17 6.35
C ARG A 270 13.70 5.03 6.83
N VAL A 271 13.23 6.07 7.51
CA VAL A 271 11.90 6.10 8.13
C VAL A 271 11.15 7.35 7.64
N VAL A 272 9.92 7.16 7.19
CA VAL A 272 8.96 8.22 6.87
C VAL A 272 7.76 8.05 7.78
N ARG A 273 7.27 9.14 8.38
CA ARG A 273 6.11 9.12 9.28
C ARG A 273 5.03 10.08 8.81
N THR A 274 3.91 9.53 8.34
CA THR A 274 2.72 10.29 7.93
C THR A 274 1.86 10.67 9.14
N ARG A 275 1.22 11.85 9.09
CA ARG A 275 0.45 12.42 10.18
C ARG A 275 -0.82 13.14 9.70
N GLY A 276 -1.50 12.55 8.70
CA GLY A 276 -2.67 13.14 8.07
C GLY A 276 -2.31 14.42 7.32
N GLU A 277 -2.94 15.53 7.65
CA GLU A 277 -2.71 16.86 7.06
C GLU A 277 -1.46 17.59 7.60
N ARG A 278 -0.87 17.09 8.67
CA ARG A 278 0.36 17.66 9.25
C ARG A 278 1.58 17.30 8.41
N PRO A 279 2.68 18.08 8.47
CA PRO A 279 3.90 17.78 7.75
C PRO A 279 4.38 16.35 7.95
N VAL A 280 4.79 15.67 6.89
CA VAL A 280 5.37 14.33 6.92
C VAL A 280 6.78 14.42 7.48
N GLN A 281 7.09 13.64 8.49
CA GLN A 281 8.42 13.56 9.09
C GLN A 281 9.26 12.50 8.38
N TYR A 282 10.57 12.71 8.33
CA TYR A 282 11.49 11.69 7.86
C TYR A 282 12.79 11.67 8.66
N TRP A 283 13.37 10.47 8.76
CA TRP A 283 14.72 10.17 9.25
C TRP A 283 15.35 9.28 8.19
N TRP A 284 16.43 9.77 7.57
CA TRP A 284 16.93 9.15 6.36
C TRP A 284 18.44 9.17 6.34
N ASP A 285 19.06 8.00 6.55
CA ASP A 285 20.53 7.80 6.52
C ASP A 285 21.32 8.83 7.36
N GLY A 286 20.76 9.24 8.51
CA GLY A 286 21.36 10.18 9.45
C GLY A 286 20.85 11.62 9.34
N GLU A 287 20.11 11.95 8.31
CA GLU A 287 19.42 13.24 8.17
C GLU A 287 17.97 13.13 8.69
N ALA A 288 17.39 14.25 9.11
CA ALA A 288 15.99 14.32 9.52
C ALA A 288 15.37 15.64 9.08
N GLY A 289 14.08 15.60 8.78
CA GLY A 289 13.34 16.78 8.36
C GLY A 289 11.84 16.57 8.31
N GLU A 290 11.14 17.59 7.80
CA GLU A 290 9.70 17.57 7.60
C GLU A 290 9.34 18.13 6.22
N VAL A 291 8.38 17.50 5.56
CA VAL A 291 7.84 17.94 4.29
C VAL A 291 6.39 18.39 4.51
N PRO A 292 6.04 19.65 4.20
CA PRO A 292 4.67 20.13 4.36
C PRO A 292 3.70 19.40 3.43
N VAL A 293 2.48 19.16 3.93
CA VAL A 293 1.36 18.58 3.18
C VAL A 293 0.44 19.73 2.73
N ARG A 294 -0.02 19.66 1.49
CA ARG A 294 -1.01 20.61 0.99
C ARG A 294 -2.39 20.21 1.50
N GLU A 295 -3.09 21.14 2.12
CA GLU A 295 -4.47 20.96 2.54
C GLU A 295 -5.40 20.79 1.33
N VAL A 296 -6.32 19.84 1.42
CA VAL A 296 -7.38 19.60 0.42
C VAL A 296 -8.73 19.80 1.13
N PRO A 297 -9.49 20.85 0.76
CA PRO A 297 -10.81 21.07 1.33
C PRO A 297 -11.76 19.90 1.03
N ASP A 298 -12.68 19.62 1.97
CA ASP A 298 -13.72 18.59 1.83
C ASP A 298 -13.17 17.19 1.46
N ALA A 299 -11.96 16.87 1.92
CA ALA A 299 -11.25 15.66 1.57
C ALA A 299 -11.96 14.38 2.08
N SER A 300 -12.10 13.40 1.19
CA SER A 300 -12.43 12.01 1.56
C SER A 300 -11.14 11.26 1.89
N THR A 301 -10.85 11.10 3.17
CA THR A 301 -9.53 10.59 3.61
C THR A 301 -9.36 9.07 3.50
N MET A 302 -10.36 8.35 2.95
CA MET A 302 -10.27 6.91 2.78
C MET A 302 -9.19 6.54 1.76
N GLY A 303 -8.28 5.66 2.16
CA GLY A 303 -7.18 5.17 1.31
C GLY A 303 -6.07 6.19 1.03
N ALA A 304 -6.09 7.38 1.67
CA ALA A 304 -5.04 8.40 1.47
C ALA A 304 -3.64 7.88 1.84
N GLY A 305 -3.52 7.15 2.95
CA GLY A 305 -2.28 6.49 3.37
C GLY A 305 -1.82 5.46 2.34
N ASP A 306 -2.74 4.64 1.86
CA ASP A 306 -2.44 3.60 0.88
C ASP A 306 -2.00 4.22 -0.46
N ALA A 307 -2.65 5.32 -0.88
CA ALA A 307 -2.25 6.09 -2.06
C ALA A 307 -0.85 6.70 -1.89
N PHE A 308 -0.54 7.21 -0.70
CA PHE A 308 0.81 7.67 -0.36
C PHE A 308 1.83 6.54 -0.49
N HIS A 309 1.55 5.36 0.11
CA HIS A 309 2.46 4.21 0.07
C HIS A 309 2.70 3.69 -1.35
N GLY A 310 1.65 3.58 -2.17
CA GLY A 310 1.76 3.16 -3.56
C GLY A 310 2.57 4.14 -4.41
N ALA A 311 2.34 5.44 -4.22
CA ALA A 311 3.08 6.50 -4.91
C ALA A 311 4.53 6.59 -4.44
N PHE A 312 4.77 6.42 -3.14
CA PHE A 312 6.11 6.38 -2.57
C PHE A 312 6.93 5.21 -3.12
N ALA A 313 6.36 4.00 -3.15
CA ALA A 313 6.99 2.83 -3.74
C ALA A 313 7.29 3.03 -5.24
N TRP A 314 6.36 3.63 -5.98
CA TRP A 314 6.53 3.94 -7.39
C TRP A 314 7.67 4.93 -7.65
N ALA A 315 7.76 5.99 -6.85
CA ALA A 315 8.83 6.98 -6.97
C ALA A 315 10.18 6.42 -6.51
N LEU A 316 10.20 5.65 -5.41
CA LEU A 316 11.40 5.03 -4.85
C LEU A 316 12.06 4.07 -5.85
N GLU A 317 11.28 3.24 -6.53
CA GLU A 317 11.79 2.32 -7.55
C GLU A 317 12.48 3.06 -8.69
N ARG A 318 11.97 4.22 -9.08
CA ARG A 318 12.41 4.97 -10.26
C ARG A 318 13.49 6.00 -10.00
N ALA A 319 13.39 6.69 -8.87
CA ALA A 319 14.33 7.75 -8.49
C ALA A 319 15.44 7.26 -7.55
N GLY A 320 15.28 6.05 -6.99
CA GLY A 320 16.16 5.56 -5.93
C GLY A 320 15.92 6.29 -4.61
N ALA A 321 16.80 6.04 -3.65
CA ALA A 321 16.64 6.47 -2.26
C ALA A 321 17.48 7.72 -1.89
N SER A 322 17.99 8.47 -2.85
CA SER A 322 18.93 9.56 -2.58
C SER A 322 18.26 10.89 -2.16
N ASP A 323 16.98 11.08 -2.47
CA ASP A 323 16.24 12.32 -2.19
C ASP A 323 14.89 12.00 -1.52
N PRO A 324 14.85 11.87 -0.19
CA PRO A 324 13.62 11.55 0.54
C PRO A 324 12.56 12.66 0.42
N GLU A 325 12.94 13.92 0.34
CA GLU A 325 11.97 15.01 0.22
C GLU A 325 11.21 14.95 -1.10
N ARG A 326 11.89 14.66 -2.20
CA ARG A 326 11.27 14.49 -3.52
C ARG A 326 10.27 13.33 -3.50
N LEU A 327 10.67 12.18 -2.92
CA LEU A 327 9.80 11.01 -2.79
C LEU A 327 8.53 11.34 -1.99
N ILE A 328 8.70 12.03 -0.85
CA ILE A 328 7.61 12.41 0.04
C ILE A 328 6.69 13.45 -0.61
N ARG A 329 7.25 14.48 -1.26
CA ARG A 329 6.46 15.50 -1.98
C ARG A 329 5.60 14.88 -3.07
N PHE A 330 6.17 13.99 -3.86
CA PHE A 330 5.44 13.27 -4.90
C PHE A 330 4.32 12.40 -4.31
N ALA A 331 4.62 11.57 -3.31
CA ALA A 331 3.65 10.71 -2.66
C ALA A 331 2.52 11.51 -1.99
N SER A 332 2.85 12.63 -1.33
CA SER A 332 1.86 13.55 -0.73
C SER A 332 0.96 14.20 -1.79
N ALA A 333 1.52 14.56 -2.95
CA ALA A 333 0.73 15.13 -4.04
C ALA A 333 -0.27 14.12 -4.62
N VAL A 334 0.15 12.86 -4.81
CA VAL A 334 -0.74 11.78 -5.27
C VAL A 334 -1.82 11.49 -4.23
N ALA A 335 -1.45 11.41 -2.93
CA ALA A 335 -2.42 11.28 -1.85
C ALA A 335 -3.42 12.45 -1.83
N GLY A 336 -2.95 13.68 -2.10
CA GLY A 336 -3.82 14.86 -2.25
C GLY A 336 -4.83 14.72 -3.40
N VAL A 337 -4.43 14.11 -4.52
CA VAL A 337 -5.35 13.79 -5.62
C VAL A 337 -6.35 12.71 -5.18
N SER A 338 -5.91 11.69 -4.45
CA SER A 338 -6.80 10.59 -4.03
C SER A 338 -7.94 11.06 -3.12
N VAL A 339 -7.68 12.02 -2.24
CA VAL A 339 -8.70 12.54 -1.31
C VAL A 339 -9.66 13.54 -1.92
N SER A 340 -9.43 13.97 -3.17
CA SER A 340 -10.28 14.95 -3.87
C SER A 340 -11.60 14.37 -4.40
N SER A 341 -11.81 13.05 -4.31
CA SER A 341 -13.03 12.38 -4.73
C SER A 341 -13.46 11.30 -3.74
N PHE A 342 -14.73 10.88 -3.81
CA PHE A 342 -15.25 9.83 -2.95
C PHE A 342 -14.79 8.44 -3.39
N GLY A 343 -14.34 7.65 -2.42
CA GLY A 343 -13.90 6.27 -2.63
C GLY A 343 -12.50 6.16 -3.23
N THR A 344 -12.07 4.91 -3.42
CA THR A 344 -10.67 4.59 -3.74
C THR A 344 -10.40 4.40 -5.24
N ARG A 345 -11.37 4.71 -6.13
CA ARG A 345 -11.25 4.44 -7.58
C ARG A 345 -11.46 5.66 -8.48
N GLN A 346 -12.33 6.61 -8.12
CA GLN A 346 -12.69 7.74 -9.00
C GLN A 346 -11.48 8.60 -9.38
N TRP A 347 -10.59 8.85 -8.44
CA TRP A 347 -9.42 9.68 -8.62
C TRP A 347 -8.36 9.09 -9.57
N LEU A 348 -8.39 7.76 -9.83
CA LEU A 348 -7.42 7.08 -10.71
C LEU A 348 -7.47 7.61 -12.15
N ALA A 349 -8.62 8.13 -12.58
CA ALA A 349 -8.80 8.76 -13.90
C ALA A 349 -8.53 10.27 -13.90
N SER A 350 -8.07 10.86 -12.79
CA SER A 350 -7.83 12.29 -12.68
C SER A 350 -6.70 12.74 -13.62
N PRO A 351 -6.91 13.78 -14.44
CA PRO A 351 -5.83 14.38 -15.24
C PRO A 351 -4.62 14.84 -14.39
N ALA A 352 -4.86 15.22 -13.14
CA ALA A 352 -3.81 15.65 -12.22
C ALA A 352 -2.75 14.57 -11.98
N LEU A 353 -3.11 13.27 -12.04
CA LEU A 353 -2.10 12.20 -11.96
C LEU A 353 -1.11 12.26 -13.12
N ALA A 354 -1.61 12.47 -14.33
CA ALA A 354 -0.77 12.54 -15.52
C ALA A 354 0.15 13.78 -15.49
N GLU A 355 -0.30 14.87 -14.88
CA GLU A 355 0.50 16.07 -14.65
C GLU A 355 1.62 15.79 -13.63
N LEU A 356 1.31 15.19 -12.50
CA LEU A 356 2.29 14.83 -11.46
C LEU A 356 3.40 13.90 -11.97
N VAL A 357 3.06 12.98 -12.87
CA VAL A 357 4.03 12.01 -13.40
C VAL A 357 4.97 12.63 -14.43
N ARG A 358 4.54 13.70 -15.11
CA ARG A 358 5.34 14.39 -16.13
C ARG A 358 6.27 15.48 -15.56
N GLY A 359 6.06 15.92 -14.32
CA GLY A 359 6.85 16.90 -13.60
C GLY A 359 6.32 18.31 -13.82
#